data_e7a62a8292a662fbe9c04032b4064220
#
_entry.id   e7a62a8292a662fbe9c04032b4064220
#
_cell.length_a   1.000
_cell.length_b   1.000
_cell.length_c   1.000
_cell.angle_alpha   90.00
_cell.angle_beta   90.00
_cell.angle_gamma   90.00
#
_symmetry.space_group_name_H-M   'P 1'
#
loop_
_entity.id
_entity.type
_entity.pdbx_description
1 polymer ?
#
loop_
_entity_poly.entity_id
_entity_poly.type
_entity_poly.pdbx_seq_one_letter_code
_entity_poly.pdbx_strand_id
1 'polypeptide(L)'
;MNRYALFLILSMLFVGSNVGIGKSIVVFVPVAILATLRFVIAIAVLWPLFSPVKMRAVRRAEWLNLFLQAFFGTFMFTLLMLNGVQRTSAVAAGVITSTIPAIVALFAWLILREKPNGRALVSIALAIAGVVTINLANGGASAHGAGGASSGSLTGNLLILGAVCCESIYVILSRRLTQTLAPIDICAYTHLFGLCLMLPLGATALWQFDYASVPAGTWALVVWYGLSASIFSFWLWMKGIRHVPGSLAGVFSAVLPVAAAAYGIAFLGERPTLAHGIALACVVTGIVLASLRVKRAPAAAS
;
A
#
# COMPACT_ATOMS: atom_id res chain seq x y z
N MET A 1 0.99 24.43 -9.82
CA MET A 1 1.10 23.27 -8.93
C MET A 1 2.58 22.99 -8.69
N ASN A 2 3.01 22.84 -7.45
CA ASN A 2 4.41 22.60 -7.15
C ASN A 2 4.80 21.20 -7.69
N ARG A 3 5.94 21.10 -8.42
CA ARG A 3 6.44 19.82 -9.00
C ARG A 3 6.50 18.66 -8.00
N TYR A 4 6.70 18.97 -6.73
CA TYR A 4 6.75 17.96 -5.66
C TYR A 4 5.37 17.41 -5.29
N ALA A 5 4.32 18.25 -5.34
CA ALA A 5 2.94 17.79 -5.20
C ALA A 5 2.55 16.85 -6.35
N LEU A 6 2.99 17.16 -7.58
CA LEU A 6 2.79 16.27 -8.73
C LEU A 6 3.44 14.90 -8.53
N PHE A 7 4.65 14.84 -7.96
CA PHE A 7 5.30 13.56 -7.65
C PHE A 7 4.51 12.72 -6.66
N LEU A 8 3.92 13.33 -5.63
CA LEU A 8 3.07 12.62 -4.66
C LEU A 8 1.78 12.11 -5.32
N ILE A 9 1.13 12.93 -6.15
CA ILE A 9 -0.07 12.54 -6.90
C ILE A 9 0.24 11.35 -7.82
N LEU A 10 1.31 11.44 -8.64
CA LEU A 10 1.71 10.36 -9.55
C LEU A 10 2.07 9.08 -8.79
N SER A 11 2.77 9.20 -7.65
CA SER A 11 3.05 8.05 -6.79
C SER A 11 1.77 7.36 -6.35
N MET A 12 0.79 8.11 -5.86
CA MET A 12 -0.49 7.56 -5.38
C MET A 12 -1.36 7.03 -6.51
N LEU A 13 -1.27 7.61 -7.72
CA LEU A 13 -1.91 7.05 -8.92
C LEU A 13 -1.32 5.68 -9.26
N PHE A 14 0.02 5.52 -9.20
CA PHE A 14 0.64 4.21 -9.41
C PHE A 14 0.22 3.21 -8.33
N VAL A 15 0.27 3.59 -7.05
CA VAL A 15 -0.12 2.69 -5.96
C VAL A 15 -1.57 2.26 -6.10
N GLY A 16 -2.49 3.19 -6.34
CA GLY A 16 -3.91 2.89 -6.50
C GLY A 16 -4.21 2.04 -7.73
N SER A 17 -3.62 2.36 -8.89
CA SER A 17 -3.80 1.54 -10.10
C SER A 17 -3.22 0.13 -9.94
N ASN A 18 -2.12 -0.03 -9.20
CA ASN A 18 -1.54 -1.34 -8.93
C ASN A 18 -2.44 -2.25 -8.09
N VAL A 19 -3.38 -1.71 -7.30
CA VAL A 19 -4.42 -2.52 -6.65
C VAL A 19 -5.26 -3.26 -7.69
N GLY A 20 -5.74 -2.54 -8.69
CA GLY A 20 -6.55 -3.13 -9.77
C GLY A 20 -5.72 -3.97 -10.76
N ILE A 21 -4.50 -3.52 -11.12
CA ILE A 21 -3.57 -4.29 -11.97
C ILE A 21 -3.23 -5.63 -11.31
N GLY A 22 -2.92 -5.62 -10.02
CA GLY A 22 -2.67 -6.84 -9.26
C GLY A 22 -3.86 -7.80 -9.35
N LYS A 23 -5.09 -7.29 -9.20
CA LYS A 23 -6.31 -8.08 -9.36
C LYS A 23 -6.43 -8.68 -10.76
N SER A 24 -6.12 -7.92 -11.81
CA SER A 24 -6.14 -8.42 -13.20
C SER A 24 -5.14 -9.56 -13.42
N ILE A 25 -3.95 -9.46 -12.82
CA ILE A 25 -2.88 -10.45 -13.00
C ILE A 25 -3.16 -11.74 -12.23
N VAL A 26 -3.66 -11.67 -10.98
CA VAL A 26 -3.86 -12.86 -10.13
C VAL A 26 -4.96 -13.79 -10.63
N VAL A 27 -5.70 -13.40 -11.65
CA VAL A 27 -6.63 -14.29 -12.38
C VAL A 27 -5.86 -15.38 -13.16
N PHE A 28 -4.70 -15.01 -13.71
CA PHE A 28 -3.89 -15.88 -14.58
C PHE A 28 -2.63 -16.38 -13.89
N VAL A 29 -2.05 -15.58 -13.00
CA VAL A 29 -0.75 -15.84 -12.37
C VAL A 29 -0.95 -16.02 -10.86
N PRO A 30 -0.57 -17.16 -10.28
CA PRO A 30 -0.64 -17.38 -8.83
C PRO A 30 0.07 -16.28 -8.04
N VAL A 31 -0.51 -15.90 -6.90
CA VAL A 31 0.00 -14.81 -6.04
C VAL A 31 1.49 -15.00 -5.69
N ALA A 32 1.91 -16.25 -5.39
CA ALA A 32 3.30 -16.54 -5.04
C ALA A 32 4.26 -16.24 -6.20
N ILE A 33 3.85 -16.54 -7.43
CA ILE A 33 4.64 -16.27 -8.64
C ILE A 33 4.71 -14.77 -8.90
N LEU A 34 3.57 -14.08 -8.89
CA LEU A 34 3.52 -12.63 -9.09
C LEU A 34 4.36 -11.89 -8.06
N ALA A 35 4.24 -12.26 -6.78
CA ALA A 35 5.03 -11.66 -5.72
C ALA A 35 6.54 -11.90 -5.91
N THR A 36 6.95 -13.12 -6.30
CA THR A 36 8.36 -13.43 -6.57
C THR A 36 8.88 -12.64 -7.77
N LEU A 37 8.14 -12.64 -8.88
CA LEU A 37 8.52 -11.90 -10.09
C LEU A 37 8.64 -10.40 -9.84
N ARG A 38 7.73 -9.82 -9.04
CA ARG A 38 7.83 -8.43 -8.62
C ARG A 38 9.18 -8.12 -7.97
N PHE A 39 9.62 -8.95 -7.04
CA PHE A 39 10.93 -8.75 -6.37
C PHE A 39 12.10 -9.02 -7.30
N VAL A 40 12.02 -10.03 -8.16
CA VAL A 40 13.05 -10.29 -9.17
C VAL A 40 13.23 -9.10 -10.11
N ILE A 41 12.14 -8.55 -10.64
CA ILE A 41 12.16 -7.36 -11.51
C ILE A 41 12.76 -6.15 -10.77
N ALA A 42 12.34 -5.93 -9.51
CA ALA A 42 12.88 -4.85 -8.70
C ALA A 42 14.38 -4.98 -8.49
N ILE A 43 14.86 -6.18 -8.12
CA ILE A 43 16.29 -6.43 -7.90
C ILE A 43 17.08 -6.32 -9.21
N ALA A 44 16.56 -6.83 -10.33
CA ALA A 44 17.23 -6.71 -11.62
C ALA A 44 17.51 -5.24 -11.99
N VAL A 45 16.57 -4.33 -11.74
CA VAL A 45 16.74 -2.89 -11.99
C VAL A 45 17.61 -2.22 -10.93
N LEU A 46 17.47 -2.60 -9.67
CA LEU A 46 18.23 -2.01 -8.56
C LEU A 46 19.62 -2.59 -8.38
N TRP A 47 19.97 -3.66 -9.13
CA TRP A 47 21.25 -4.35 -9.04
C TRP A 47 22.47 -3.44 -9.08
N PRO A 48 22.56 -2.45 -9.98
CA PRO A 48 23.72 -1.55 -10.05
C PRO A 48 23.94 -0.71 -8.78
N LEU A 49 22.95 -0.61 -7.89
CA LEU A 49 23.03 0.17 -6.66
C LEU A 49 23.65 -0.61 -5.50
N PHE A 50 23.76 -1.93 -5.63
CA PHE A 50 24.39 -2.76 -4.61
C PHE A 50 25.91 -2.58 -4.65
N SER A 51 26.45 -2.03 -3.56
CA SER A 51 27.88 -1.83 -3.38
C SER A 51 28.34 -2.47 -2.08
N PRO A 52 29.36 -3.34 -2.08
CA PRO A 52 29.92 -3.93 -0.85
C PRO A 52 30.34 -2.87 0.16
N VAL A 53 30.84 -1.74 -0.31
CA VAL A 53 31.25 -0.61 0.56
C VAL A 53 30.04 -0.02 1.30
N LYS A 54 28.94 0.25 0.58
CA LYS A 54 27.70 0.75 1.19
C LYS A 54 27.11 -0.27 2.16
N MET A 55 27.10 -1.55 1.82
CA MET A 55 26.56 -2.60 2.68
C MET A 55 27.33 -2.73 3.99
N ARG A 56 28.65 -2.61 3.96
CA ARG A 56 29.52 -2.63 5.17
C ARG A 56 29.33 -1.40 6.05
N ALA A 57 28.92 -0.28 5.48
CA ALA A 57 28.66 0.96 6.22
C ALA A 57 27.34 0.92 7.03
N VAL A 58 26.42 0.00 6.71
CA VAL A 58 25.13 -0.15 7.40
C VAL A 58 25.35 -0.82 8.76
N ARG A 59 24.86 -0.18 9.82
CA ARG A 59 24.99 -0.67 11.21
C ARG A 59 24.09 -1.89 11.44
N ARG A 60 24.44 -2.75 12.39
CA ARG A 60 23.64 -3.95 12.73
C ARG A 60 22.17 -3.63 13.08
N ALA A 61 21.94 -2.55 13.83
CA ALA A 61 20.58 -2.11 14.16
C ALA A 61 19.78 -1.64 12.94
N GLU A 62 20.44 -1.07 11.93
CA GLU A 62 19.83 -0.67 10.67
C GLU A 62 19.47 -1.89 9.82
N TRP A 63 20.29 -2.94 9.82
CA TRP A 63 19.98 -4.23 9.17
C TRP A 63 18.72 -4.87 9.75
N LEU A 64 18.58 -4.89 11.08
CA LEU A 64 17.35 -5.39 11.71
C LEU A 64 16.13 -4.56 11.28
N ASN A 65 16.26 -3.24 11.26
CA ASN A 65 15.18 -2.35 10.83
C ASN A 65 14.85 -2.58 9.35
N LEU A 66 15.84 -2.72 8.47
CA LEU A 66 15.65 -3.06 7.05
C LEU A 66 14.93 -4.40 6.88
N PHE A 67 15.31 -5.41 7.67
CA PHE A 67 14.63 -6.70 7.65
C PHE A 67 13.17 -6.60 8.09
N LEU A 68 12.89 -5.88 9.21
CA LEU A 68 11.51 -5.67 9.66
C LEU A 68 10.68 -4.88 8.65
N GLN A 69 11.28 -3.86 8.01
CA GLN A 69 10.63 -3.14 6.92
C GLN A 69 10.36 -4.05 5.73
N ALA A 70 11.29 -4.92 5.36
CA ALA A 70 11.10 -5.89 4.29
C ALA A 70 10.00 -6.89 4.65
N PHE A 71 10.00 -7.40 5.87
CA PHE A 71 9.01 -8.38 6.32
C PHE A 71 7.60 -7.80 6.32
N PHE A 72 7.39 -6.64 6.96
CA PHE A 72 6.06 -6.03 7.02
C PHE A 72 5.71 -5.28 5.73
N GLY A 73 6.55 -4.35 5.28
CA GLY A 73 6.22 -3.41 4.22
C GLY A 73 6.34 -3.97 2.80
N THR A 74 7.10 -5.04 2.58
CA THR A 74 7.22 -5.62 1.24
C THR A 74 6.68 -7.04 1.16
N PHE A 75 7.16 -7.97 1.96
CA PHE A 75 6.79 -9.38 1.90
C PHE A 75 5.35 -9.62 2.35
N MET A 76 5.05 -9.36 3.63
CA MET A 76 3.73 -9.64 4.21
C MET A 76 2.65 -8.75 3.57
N PHE A 77 2.95 -7.46 3.37
CA PHE A 77 2.07 -6.54 2.65
C PHE A 77 1.70 -7.08 1.26
N THR A 78 2.68 -7.52 0.47
CA THR A 78 2.42 -8.03 -0.89
C THR A 78 1.55 -9.28 -0.87
N LEU A 79 1.83 -10.23 0.03
CA LEU A 79 1.03 -11.45 0.15
C LEU A 79 -0.40 -11.15 0.58
N LEU A 80 -0.59 -10.33 1.61
CA LEU A 80 -1.92 -9.97 2.11
C LEU A 80 -2.69 -9.15 1.08
N MET A 81 -2.05 -8.17 0.43
CA MET A 81 -2.66 -7.34 -0.59
C MET A 81 -3.12 -8.16 -1.80
N LEU A 82 -2.25 -8.97 -2.40
CA LEU A 82 -2.57 -9.75 -3.58
C LEU A 82 -3.63 -10.82 -3.30
N ASN A 83 -3.54 -11.53 -2.18
CA ASN A 83 -4.58 -12.47 -1.76
C ASN A 83 -5.90 -11.77 -1.41
N GLY A 84 -5.83 -10.55 -0.89
CA GLY A 84 -6.99 -9.72 -0.60
C GLY A 84 -7.71 -9.29 -1.87
N VAL A 85 -7.01 -8.66 -2.83
CA VAL A 85 -7.61 -8.18 -4.09
C VAL A 85 -8.15 -9.31 -4.97
N GLN A 86 -7.63 -10.52 -4.83
CA GLN A 86 -8.17 -11.70 -5.47
C GLN A 86 -9.59 -12.05 -4.98
N ARG A 87 -9.91 -11.69 -3.73
CA ARG A 87 -11.16 -12.06 -3.03
C ARG A 87 -12.11 -10.89 -2.78
N THR A 88 -11.72 -9.66 -3.13
CA THR A 88 -12.54 -8.45 -2.97
C THR A 88 -12.51 -7.58 -4.23
N SER A 89 -13.31 -6.50 -4.25
CA SER A 89 -13.28 -5.54 -5.35
C SER A 89 -12.08 -4.59 -5.25
N ALA A 90 -11.61 -4.07 -6.39
CA ALA A 90 -10.55 -3.06 -6.40
C ALA A 90 -11.02 -1.75 -5.74
N VAL A 91 -12.31 -1.43 -5.87
CA VAL A 91 -12.93 -0.28 -5.20
C VAL A 91 -12.89 -0.46 -3.68
N ALA A 92 -13.32 -1.62 -3.15
CA ALA A 92 -13.29 -1.90 -1.72
C ALA A 92 -11.84 -1.91 -1.18
N ALA A 93 -10.92 -2.53 -1.91
CA ALA A 93 -9.49 -2.53 -1.55
C ALA A 93 -8.93 -1.11 -1.51
N GLY A 94 -9.26 -0.25 -2.49
CA GLY A 94 -8.87 1.15 -2.53
C GLY A 94 -9.37 1.93 -1.30
N VAL A 95 -10.65 1.76 -0.93
CA VAL A 95 -11.20 2.43 0.25
C VAL A 95 -10.54 1.94 1.54
N ILE A 96 -10.32 0.62 1.70
CA ILE A 96 -9.65 0.08 2.90
C ILE A 96 -8.21 0.57 2.98
N THR A 97 -7.46 0.59 1.88
CA THR A 97 -6.07 1.08 1.87
C THR A 97 -5.97 2.58 2.16
N SER A 98 -7.00 3.36 1.88
CA SER A 98 -7.02 4.79 2.25
C SER A 98 -7.09 5.04 3.76
N THR A 99 -7.34 4.00 4.58
CA THR A 99 -7.27 4.09 6.05
C THR A 99 -5.84 4.09 6.60
N ILE A 100 -4.81 3.85 5.77
CA ILE A 100 -3.39 3.83 6.19
C ILE A 100 -3.02 5.00 7.12
N PRO A 101 -3.33 6.27 6.81
CA PRO A 101 -2.96 7.38 7.69
C PRO A 101 -3.57 7.28 9.09
N ALA A 102 -4.81 6.79 9.19
CA ALA A 102 -5.49 6.61 10.47
C ALA A 102 -4.88 5.46 11.28
N ILE A 103 -4.55 4.33 10.63
CA ILE A 103 -3.89 3.20 11.27
C ILE A 103 -2.45 3.56 11.69
N VAL A 104 -1.73 4.34 10.88
CA VAL A 104 -0.42 4.89 11.27
C VAL A 104 -0.54 5.74 12.54
N ALA A 105 -1.55 6.63 12.62
CA ALA A 105 -1.78 7.43 13.82
C ALA A 105 -2.12 6.56 15.05
N LEU A 106 -2.94 5.51 14.85
CA LEU A 106 -3.27 4.55 15.89
C LEU A 106 -2.03 3.80 16.40
N PHE A 107 -1.19 3.30 15.50
CA PHE A 107 0.03 2.58 15.88
C PHE A 107 1.09 3.51 16.49
N ALA A 108 1.20 4.75 16.00
CA ALA A 108 2.05 5.76 16.64
C ALA A 108 1.62 5.98 18.10
N TRP A 109 0.32 6.03 18.37
CA TRP A 109 -0.18 6.11 19.73
C TRP A 109 0.15 4.87 20.57
N LEU A 110 -0.14 3.68 20.05
CA LEU A 110 0.04 2.42 20.79
C LEU A 110 1.51 2.08 21.02
N ILE A 111 2.37 2.25 20.00
CA ILE A 111 3.77 1.82 20.01
C ILE A 111 4.70 2.91 20.53
N LEU A 112 4.53 4.15 20.04
CA LEU A 112 5.38 5.29 20.41
C LEU A 112 4.83 6.07 21.61
N ARG A 113 3.62 5.70 22.10
CA ARG A 113 2.90 6.40 23.18
C ARG A 113 2.68 7.90 22.91
N GLU A 114 2.70 8.29 21.65
CA GLU A 114 2.37 9.65 21.22
C GLU A 114 0.84 9.83 21.35
N LYS A 115 0.38 10.66 22.30
CA LYS A 115 -1.06 10.90 22.50
C LYS A 115 -1.67 11.53 21.24
N PRO A 116 -2.65 10.90 20.60
CA PRO A 116 -3.33 11.46 19.44
C PRO A 116 -4.10 12.73 19.87
N ASN A 117 -4.08 13.74 19.04
CA ASN A 117 -4.95 14.90 19.24
C ASN A 117 -6.40 14.51 18.87
N GLY A 118 -7.39 15.31 19.29
CA GLY A 118 -8.80 15.05 19.05
C GLY A 118 -9.14 14.81 17.57
N ARG A 119 -8.45 15.49 16.65
CA ARG A 119 -8.62 15.31 15.20
C ARG A 119 -8.13 13.94 14.72
N ALA A 120 -7.01 13.46 15.25
CA ALA A 120 -6.51 12.12 14.94
C ALA A 120 -7.50 11.04 15.42
N LEU A 121 -8.10 11.22 16.60
CA LEU A 121 -9.15 10.31 17.10
C LEU A 121 -10.38 10.29 16.18
N VAL A 122 -10.85 11.45 15.75
CA VAL A 122 -11.97 11.54 14.78
C VAL A 122 -11.59 10.89 13.44
N SER A 123 -10.38 11.12 12.95
CA SER A 123 -9.87 10.46 11.74
C SER A 123 -9.87 8.93 11.85
N ILE A 124 -9.40 8.40 12.98
CA ILE A 124 -9.40 6.95 13.25
C ILE A 124 -10.82 6.42 13.28
N ALA A 125 -11.74 7.11 13.98
CA ALA A 125 -13.15 6.71 14.05
C ALA A 125 -13.83 6.71 12.67
N LEU A 126 -13.58 7.74 11.84
CA LEU A 126 -14.09 7.80 10.46
C LEU A 126 -13.52 6.69 9.57
N ALA A 127 -12.23 6.37 9.72
CA ALA A 127 -11.61 5.27 8.98
C ALA A 127 -12.24 3.92 9.36
N ILE A 128 -12.46 3.66 10.66
CA ILE A 128 -13.14 2.45 11.14
C ILE A 128 -14.58 2.40 10.59
N ALA A 129 -15.32 3.50 10.66
CA ALA A 129 -16.67 3.57 10.13
C ALA A 129 -16.73 3.25 8.63
N GLY A 130 -15.77 3.77 7.83
CA GLY A 130 -15.65 3.47 6.41
C GLY A 130 -15.43 1.97 6.13
N VAL A 131 -14.51 1.34 6.85
CA VAL A 131 -14.24 -0.12 6.71
C VAL A 131 -15.47 -0.94 7.12
N VAL A 132 -16.11 -0.59 8.23
CA VAL A 132 -17.34 -1.28 8.71
C VAL A 132 -18.47 -1.16 7.70
N THR A 133 -18.69 0.03 7.13
CA THR A 133 -19.72 0.27 6.10
C THR A 133 -19.55 -0.66 4.90
N ILE A 134 -18.32 -0.82 4.39
CA ILE A 134 -18.04 -1.74 3.28
C ILE A 134 -18.34 -3.20 3.66
N ASN A 135 -17.90 -3.62 4.85
CA ASN A 135 -18.09 -5.01 5.28
C ASN A 135 -19.58 -5.35 5.51
N LEU A 136 -20.35 -4.42 6.07
CA LEU A 136 -21.80 -4.61 6.27
C LEU A 136 -22.55 -4.67 4.93
N ALA A 137 -22.20 -3.79 3.97
CA ALA A 137 -22.79 -3.81 2.65
C ALA A 137 -22.53 -5.14 1.91
N ASN A 138 -21.32 -5.69 2.07
CA ASN A 138 -20.95 -6.98 1.46
C ASN A 138 -21.64 -8.16 2.15
N GLY A 139 -21.81 -8.11 3.47
CA GLY A 139 -22.54 -9.15 4.24
C GLY A 139 -24.02 -9.26 3.87
N GLY A 140 -24.68 -8.13 3.61
CA GLY A 140 -26.06 -8.10 3.15
C GLY A 140 -26.28 -8.65 1.75
N ALA A 141 -25.31 -8.48 0.85
CA ALA A 141 -25.39 -8.98 -0.53
C ALA A 141 -25.21 -10.52 -0.62
N SER A 142 -24.50 -11.11 0.32
CA SER A 142 -24.31 -12.58 0.38
C SER A 142 -25.57 -13.33 0.81
N ALA A 143 -26.53 -12.65 1.45
CA ALA A 143 -27.81 -13.23 1.88
C ALA A 143 -28.87 -13.33 0.77
N HIS A 144 -28.67 -12.66 -0.36
CA HIS A 144 -29.63 -12.68 -1.49
C HIS A 144 -28.93 -13.22 -2.75
N GLY A 145 -28.81 -14.52 -2.85
CA GLY A 145 -28.32 -15.36 -3.92
C GLY A 145 -28.51 -14.88 -5.38
N ALA A 146 -27.79 -13.85 -5.79
CA ALA A 146 -27.66 -13.45 -7.18
C ALA A 146 -26.21 -13.67 -7.62
N GLY A 147 -25.98 -14.70 -8.43
CA GLY A 147 -24.72 -14.97 -9.13
C GLY A 147 -24.36 -13.82 -10.06
N GLY A 148 -23.51 -12.94 -9.57
CA GLY A 148 -22.95 -11.81 -10.31
C GLY A 148 -21.78 -11.22 -9.55
N ALA A 149 -20.62 -11.13 -10.20
CA ALA A 149 -19.35 -10.55 -9.82
C ALA A 149 -19.26 -9.90 -8.42
N SER A 150 -18.83 -10.71 -7.46
CA SER A 150 -18.12 -10.36 -6.23
C SER A 150 -18.54 -9.11 -5.46
N SER A 151 -19.57 -9.21 -4.67
CA SER A 151 -19.60 -8.54 -3.36
C SER A 151 -18.34 -8.99 -2.58
N GLY A 152 -17.46 -8.03 -2.25
CA GLY A 152 -16.15 -8.34 -1.66
C GLY A 152 -16.29 -9.24 -0.43
N SER A 153 -15.58 -10.36 -0.47
CA SER A 153 -15.56 -11.30 0.65
C SER A 153 -15.01 -10.62 1.90
N LEU A 154 -15.64 -10.85 3.05
CA LEU A 154 -15.11 -10.44 4.36
C LEU A 154 -13.64 -10.84 4.53
N THR A 155 -13.31 -12.07 4.11
CA THR A 155 -11.92 -12.56 4.12
C THR A 155 -11.00 -11.68 3.28
N GLY A 156 -11.42 -11.28 2.07
CA GLY A 156 -10.64 -10.38 1.21
C GLY A 156 -10.41 -9.03 1.88
N ASN A 157 -11.46 -8.44 2.46
CA ASN A 157 -11.37 -7.16 3.14
C ASN A 157 -10.48 -7.22 4.39
N LEU A 158 -10.52 -8.31 5.16
CA LEU A 158 -9.65 -8.53 6.31
C LEU A 158 -8.18 -8.70 5.90
N LEU A 159 -7.90 -9.36 4.78
CA LEU A 159 -6.56 -9.46 4.23
C LEU A 159 -6.02 -8.08 3.81
N ILE A 160 -6.83 -7.25 3.16
CA ILE A 160 -6.45 -5.87 2.82
C ILE A 160 -6.21 -5.04 4.09
N LEU A 161 -7.05 -5.17 5.11
CA LEU A 161 -6.83 -4.48 6.39
C LEU A 161 -5.53 -4.94 7.06
N GLY A 162 -5.22 -6.24 7.01
CA GLY A 162 -3.93 -6.78 7.44
C GLY A 162 -2.75 -6.17 6.68
N ALA A 163 -2.88 -6.00 5.35
CA ALA A 163 -1.88 -5.31 4.54
C ALA A 163 -1.71 -3.85 4.98
N VAL A 164 -2.81 -3.13 5.27
CA VAL A 164 -2.78 -1.76 5.80
C VAL A 164 -2.06 -1.69 7.14
N CYS A 165 -2.27 -2.65 8.04
CA CYS A 165 -1.54 -2.73 9.30
C CYS A 165 -0.03 -2.93 9.06
N CYS A 166 0.34 -3.82 8.15
CA CYS A 166 1.73 -4.06 7.77
C CYS A 166 2.39 -2.81 7.20
N GLU A 167 1.73 -2.13 6.27
CA GLU A 167 2.20 -0.87 5.68
C GLU A 167 2.35 0.22 6.75
N SER A 168 1.41 0.29 7.70
CA SER A 168 1.46 1.27 8.79
C SER A 168 2.67 1.04 9.72
N ILE A 169 3.02 -0.21 10.00
CA ILE A 169 4.25 -0.58 10.73
C ILE A 169 5.47 -0.16 9.92
N TYR A 170 5.49 -0.45 8.61
CA TYR A 170 6.56 -0.03 7.71
C TYR A 170 6.78 1.48 7.73
N VAL A 171 5.72 2.28 7.66
CA VAL A 171 5.79 3.75 7.70
C VAL A 171 6.44 4.22 9.00
N ILE A 172 6.11 3.62 10.14
CA ILE A 172 6.71 3.97 11.44
C ILE A 172 8.19 3.61 11.48
N LEU A 173 8.56 2.41 11.02
CA LEU A 173 9.94 1.94 10.98
C LEU A 173 10.80 2.77 10.03
N SER A 174 10.24 3.20 8.89
CA SER A 174 10.98 3.93 7.86
C SER A 174 11.44 5.31 8.30
N ARG A 175 10.68 5.98 9.19
CA ARG A 175 11.01 7.34 9.67
C ARG A 175 12.41 7.46 10.26
N ARG A 176 12.89 6.43 10.96
CA ARG A 176 14.24 6.44 11.56
C ARG A 176 15.33 6.20 10.52
N LEU A 177 15.08 5.32 9.58
CA LEU A 177 16.11 4.86 8.65
C LEU A 177 16.39 5.86 7.52
N THR A 178 15.37 6.64 7.11
CA THR A 178 15.53 7.69 6.09
C THR A 178 16.41 8.86 6.53
N GLN A 179 16.77 8.93 7.81
CA GLN A 179 17.71 9.93 8.33
C GLN A 179 19.17 9.51 8.13
N THR A 180 19.45 8.21 8.05
CA THR A 180 20.81 7.65 7.99
C THR A 180 21.14 7.02 6.64
N LEU A 181 20.16 6.47 5.94
CA LEU A 181 20.34 5.82 4.65
C LEU A 181 19.62 6.57 3.52
N ALA A 182 20.17 6.48 2.32
CA ALA A 182 19.50 7.03 1.14
C ALA A 182 18.23 6.20 0.82
N PRO A 183 17.10 6.86 0.47
CA PRO A 183 15.84 6.17 0.18
C PRO A 183 15.96 5.05 -0.86
N ILE A 184 16.81 5.23 -1.85
CA ILE A 184 17.01 4.23 -2.91
C ILE A 184 17.76 2.99 -2.40
N ASP A 185 18.71 3.17 -1.48
CA ASP A 185 19.43 2.07 -0.85
C ASP A 185 18.48 1.28 0.09
N ILE A 186 17.60 1.97 0.83
CA ILE A 186 16.54 1.33 1.62
C ILE A 186 15.64 0.49 0.72
N CYS A 187 15.21 1.04 -0.43
CA CYS A 187 14.41 0.31 -1.41
C CYS A 187 15.14 -0.95 -1.89
N ALA A 188 16.40 -0.84 -2.28
CA ALA A 188 17.17 -1.96 -2.76
C ALA A 188 17.30 -3.08 -1.71
N TYR A 189 17.68 -2.75 -0.49
CA TYR A 189 17.84 -3.74 0.58
C TYR A 189 16.52 -4.37 1.03
N THR A 190 15.44 -3.59 1.13
CA THR A 190 14.13 -4.14 1.51
C THR A 190 13.58 -5.07 0.43
N HIS A 191 13.80 -4.78 -0.87
CA HIS A 191 13.40 -5.69 -1.95
C HIS A 191 14.28 -6.94 -2.01
N LEU A 192 15.57 -6.83 -1.68
CA LEU A 192 16.45 -8.00 -1.57
C LEU A 192 15.97 -8.95 -0.46
N PHE A 193 15.71 -8.44 0.74
CA PHE A 193 15.11 -9.23 1.82
C PHE A 193 13.73 -9.79 1.44
N GLY A 194 12.90 -8.98 0.77
CA GLY A 194 11.61 -9.42 0.25
C GLY A 194 11.74 -10.59 -0.71
N LEU A 195 12.72 -10.56 -1.62
CA LEU A 195 13.03 -11.67 -2.51
C LEU A 195 13.47 -12.91 -1.73
N CYS A 196 14.40 -12.76 -0.80
CA CYS A 196 14.87 -13.89 0.03
C CYS A 196 13.74 -14.55 0.82
N LEU A 197 12.80 -13.75 1.37
CA LEU A 197 11.64 -14.25 2.08
C LEU A 197 10.61 -14.93 1.15
N MET A 198 10.49 -14.42 -0.09
CA MET A 198 9.51 -14.93 -1.05
C MET A 198 9.98 -16.18 -1.78
N LEU A 199 11.29 -16.34 -2.00
CA LEU A 199 11.86 -17.47 -2.74
C LEU A 199 11.39 -18.85 -2.22
N PRO A 200 11.38 -19.15 -0.91
CA PRO A 200 10.90 -20.45 -0.43
C PRO A 200 9.44 -20.75 -0.80
N LEU A 201 8.61 -19.72 -0.82
CA LEU A 201 7.18 -19.84 -1.16
C LEU A 201 6.94 -19.87 -2.67
N GLY A 202 7.76 -19.14 -3.42
CA GLY A 202 7.63 -19.00 -4.86
C GLY A 202 8.34 -20.09 -5.66
N ALA A 203 9.44 -20.67 -5.16
CA ALA A 203 10.30 -21.57 -5.92
C ALA A 203 9.55 -22.80 -6.44
N THR A 204 8.75 -23.46 -5.61
CA THR A 204 7.94 -24.62 -6.01
C THR A 204 6.86 -24.23 -7.01
N ALA A 205 6.20 -23.11 -6.80
CA ALA A 205 5.18 -22.60 -7.71
C ALA A 205 5.76 -22.19 -9.06
N LEU A 206 6.95 -21.55 -9.09
CA LEU A 206 7.64 -21.18 -10.33
C LEU A 206 8.01 -22.41 -11.17
N TRP A 207 8.43 -23.50 -10.52
CA TRP A 207 8.84 -24.72 -11.23
C TRP A 207 7.67 -25.47 -11.87
N GLN A 208 6.49 -25.46 -11.23
CA GLN A 208 5.32 -26.24 -11.65
C GLN A 208 4.36 -25.45 -12.55
N PHE A 209 4.59 -24.15 -12.75
CA PHE A 209 3.65 -23.28 -13.42
C PHE A 209 3.76 -23.36 -14.95
N ASP A 210 2.63 -23.49 -15.62
CA ASP A 210 2.56 -23.42 -17.08
C ASP A 210 2.53 -21.97 -17.57
N TYR A 211 3.71 -21.46 -17.93
CA TYR A 211 3.87 -20.10 -18.43
C TYR A 211 3.22 -19.86 -19.78
N ALA A 212 3.00 -20.91 -20.57
CA ALA A 212 2.41 -20.82 -21.90
C ALA A 212 0.89 -20.57 -21.85
N SER A 213 0.25 -20.93 -20.74
CA SER A 213 -1.19 -20.70 -20.55
C SER A 213 -1.56 -19.23 -20.29
N VAL A 214 -0.57 -18.38 -19.98
CA VAL A 214 -0.79 -16.98 -19.61
C VAL A 214 -0.75 -16.09 -20.85
N PRO A 215 -1.80 -15.25 -21.08
CA PRO A 215 -1.81 -14.31 -22.19
C PRO A 215 -0.61 -13.37 -22.19
N ALA A 216 -0.04 -13.10 -23.37
CA ALA A 216 1.15 -12.23 -23.52
C ALA A 216 0.94 -10.82 -22.89
N GLY A 217 -0.26 -10.26 -22.98
CA GLY A 217 -0.61 -8.99 -22.35
C GLY A 217 -0.49 -9.02 -20.83
N THR A 218 -0.75 -10.16 -20.19
CA THR A 218 -0.61 -10.32 -18.74
C THR A 218 0.86 -10.22 -18.32
N TRP A 219 1.79 -10.73 -19.11
CA TRP A 219 3.22 -10.60 -18.83
C TRP A 219 3.70 -9.15 -18.89
N ALA A 220 3.18 -8.35 -19.83
CA ALA A 220 3.42 -6.92 -19.86
C ALA A 220 2.92 -6.23 -18.57
N LEU A 221 1.74 -6.63 -18.08
CA LEU A 221 1.20 -6.14 -16.81
C LEU A 221 2.07 -6.57 -15.61
N VAL A 222 2.62 -7.79 -15.60
CA VAL A 222 3.55 -8.27 -14.55
C VAL A 222 4.80 -7.41 -14.49
N VAL A 223 5.42 -7.13 -15.64
CA VAL A 223 6.60 -6.26 -15.72
C VAL A 223 6.25 -4.84 -15.25
N TRP A 224 5.15 -4.28 -15.75
CA TRP A 224 4.69 -2.96 -15.32
C TRP A 224 4.41 -2.90 -13.82
N TYR A 225 3.74 -3.91 -13.27
CA TYR A 225 3.47 -4.02 -11.83
C TYR A 225 4.76 -4.06 -11.02
N GLY A 226 5.74 -4.87 -11.44
CA GLY A 226 7.04 -4.96 -10.78
C GLY A 226 7.77 -3.62 -10.75
N LEU A 227 7.77 -2.87 -11.85
CA LEU A 227 8.42 -1.56 -11.95
C LEU A 227 7.63 -0.47 -11.20
N SER A 228 6.33 -0.39 -11.43
CA SER A 228 5.50 0.69 -10.90
C SER A 228 5.29 0.58 -9.39
N ALA A 229 5.03 -0.64 -8.88
CA ALA A 229 4.80 -0.87 -7.46
C ALA A 229 6.08 -0.81 -6.61
N SER A 230 7.23 -1.19 -7.19
CA SER A 230 8.46 -1.31 -6.40
C SER A 230 9.42 -0.15 -6.59
N ILE A 231 9.45 0.49 -7.76
CA ILE A 231 10.46 1.49 -8.08
C ILE A 231 9.82 2.87 -8.28
N PHE A 232 8.90 3.01 -9.24
CA PHE A 232 8.38 4.33 -9.64
C PHE A 232 7.57 5.00 -8.54
N SER A 233 6.63 4.27 -7.92
CA SER A 233 5.81 4.81 -6.83
C SER A 233 6.67 5.20 -5.64
N PHE A 234 7.62 4.34 -5.25
CA PHE A 234 8.52 4.59 -4.13
C PHE A 234 9.42 5.82 -4.39
N TRP A 235 10.07 5.88 -5.56
CA TRP A 235 10.97 6.97 -5.92
C TRP A 235 10.26 8.32 -6.00
N LEU A 236 9.07 8.36 -6.63
CA LEU A 236 8.24 9.56 -6.71
C LEU A 236 7.79 10.02 -5.32
N TRP A 237 7.34 9.08 -4.47
CA TRP A 237 6.95 9.37 -3.10
C TRP A 237 8.08 10.02 -2.33
N MET A 238 9.27 9.42 -2.34
CA MET A 238 10.43 9.91 -1.62
C MET A 238 10.93 11.27 -2.13
N LYS A 239 10.84 11.52 -3.43
CA LYS A 239 11.13 12.85 -4.00
C LYS A 239 10.12 13.90 -3.57
N GLY A 240 8.85 13.54 -3.50
CA GLY A 240 7.78 14.45 -3.13
C GLY A 240 7.79 14.78 -1.63
N ILE A 241 7.86 13.76 -0.77
CA ILE A 241 7.69 13.90 0.69
C ILE A 241 8.77 14.76 1.36
N ARG A 242 9.97 14.79 0.79
CA ARG A 242 11.06 15.63 1.30
C ARG A 242 10.78 17.14 1.24
N HIS A 243 9.90 17.58 0.34
CA HIS A 243 9.65 18.99 0.04
C HIS A 243 8.22 19.42 0.36
N VAL A 244 7.39 18.50 0.84
CA VAL A 244 5.99 18.77 1.18
C VAL A 244 5.77 18.53 2.66
N PRO A 245 5.11 19.45 3.39
CA PRO A 245 4.79 19.23 4.80
C PRO A 245 4.02 17.92 5.01
N GLY A 246 4.38 17.16 6.05
CA GLY A 246 3.76 15.86 6.33
C GLY A 246 2.23 15.90 6.46
N SER A 247 1.68 17.04 6.93
CA SER A 247 0.23 17.27 6.98
C SER A 247 -0.45 17.30 5.60
N LEU A 248 0.26 17.72 4.54
CA LEU A 248 -0.26 17.72 3.17
C LEU A 248 -0.03 16.37 2.48
N ALA A 249 1.00 15.61 2.89
CA ALA A 249 1.23 14.27 2.34
C ALA A 249 0.02 13.35 2.54
N GLY A 250 -0.65 13.42 3.69
CA GLY A 250 -1.89 12.70 3.96
C GLY A 250 -3.04 13.05 3.01
N VAL A 251 -3.12 14.31 2.55
CA VAL A 251 -4.15 14.73 1.57
C VAL A 251 -3.90 14.07 0.22
N PHE A 252 -2.64 13.96 -0.20
CA PHE A 252 -2.30 13.31 -1.47
C PHE A 252 -2.58 11.80 -1.46
N SER A 253 -2.57 11.14 -0.30
CA SER A 253 -2.93 9.73 -0.21
C SER A 253 -4.39 9.45 -0.57
N ALA A 254 -5.28 10.46 -0.52
CA ALA A 254 -6.66 10.34 -0.99
C ALA A 254 -6.78 10.07 -2.51
N VAL A 255 -5.73 10.29 -3.28
CA VAL A 255 -5.67 9.93 -4.71
C VAL A 255 -5.66 8.40 -4.91
N LEU A 256 -5.10 7.64 -3.97
CA LEU A 256 -5.02 6.18 -4.06
C LEU A 256 -6.37 5.49 -4.25
N PRO A 257 -7.40 5.70 -3.38
CA PRO A 257 -8.69 5.05 -3.56
C PRO A 257 -9.41 5.49 -4.84
N VAL A 258 -9.20 6.73 -5.27
CA VAL A 258 -9.77 7.23 -6.53
C VAL A 258 -9.14 6.49 -7.71
N ALA A 259 -7.83 6.31 -7.71
CA ALA A 259 -7.13 5.58 -8.78
C ALA A 259 -7.51 4.08 -8.79
N ALA A 260 -7.64 3.45 -7.63
CA ALA A 260 -8.07 2.06 -7.51
C ALA A 260 -9.51 1.87 -8.03
N ALA A 261 -10.43 2.75 -7.63
CA ALA A 261 -11.81 2.74 -8.10
C ALA A 261 -11.91 3.01 -9.61
N ALA A 262 -11.16 4.00 -10.12
CA ALA A 262 -11.13 4.30 -11.55
C ALA A 262 -10.65 3.09 -12.37
N TYR A 263 -9.61 2.39 -11.93
CA TYR A 263 -9.16 1.17 -12.58
C TYR A 263 -10.22 0.05 -12.51
N GLY A 264 -10.82 -0.17 -11.34
CA GLY A 264 -11.86 -1.17 -11.14
C GLY A 264 -13.06 -0.97 -12.06
N ILE A 265 -13.51 0.28 -12.19
CA ILE A 265 -14.63 0.65 -13.08
C ILE A 265 -14.24 0.51 -14.55
N ALA A 266 -13.08 1.08 -14.95
CA ALA A 266 -12.70 1.17 -16.35
C ALA A 266 -12.26 -0.16 -16.97
N PHE A 267 -11.55 -1.01 -16.20
CA PHE A 267 -10.90 -2.22 -16.72
C PHE A 267 -11.47 -3.53 -16.16
N LEU A 268 -12.08 -3.51 -14.97
CA LEU A 268 -12.63 -4.69 -14.32
C LEU A 268 -14.16 -4.75 -14.38
N GLY A 269 -14.82 -3.71 -14.93
CA GLY A 269 -16.28 -3.64 -15.01
C GLY A 269 -16.97 -3.54 -13.63
N GLU A 270 -16.24 -3.11 -12.60
CA GLU A 270 -16.80 -2.98 -11.25
C GLU A 270 -17.84 -1.86 -11.20
N ARG A 271 -18.94 -2.11 -10.51
CA ARG A 271 -19.99 -1.10 -10.28
C ARG A 271 -19.90 -0.61 -8.84
N PRO A 272 -19.51 0.66 -8.61
CA PRO A 272 -19.48 1.22 -7.27
C PRO A 272 -20.90 1.31 -6.70
N THR A 273 -21.04 0.92 -5.44
CA THR A 273 -22.31 1.05 -4.70
C THR A 273 -22.32 2.32 -3.87
N LEU A 274 -23.49 2.72 -3.39
CA LEU A 274 -23.61 3.84 -2.46
C LEU A 274 -22.75 3.64 -1.20
N ALA A 275 -22.64 2.39 -0.71
CA ALA A 275 -21.79 2.06 0.43
C ALA A 275 -20.30 2.38 0.18
N HIS A 276 -19.79 2.13 -1.03
CA HIS A 276 -18.43 2.51 -1.40
C HIS A 276 -18.25 4.04 -1.40
N GLY A 277 -19.26 4.78 -1.88
CA GLY A 277 -19.26 6.24 -1.85
C GLY A 277 -19.24 6.80 -0.42
N ILE A 278 -20.10 6.30 0.47
CA ILE A 278 -20.14 6.69 1.88
C ILE A 278 -18.82 6.37 2.59
N ALA A 279 -18.31 5.16 2.40
CA ALA A 279 -17.06 4.74 3.02
C ALA A 279 -15.87 5.60 2.55
N LEU A 280 -15.79 5.89 1.24
CA LEU A 280 -14.78 6.79 0.68
C LEU A 280 -14.90 8.20 1.27
N ALA A 281 -16.10 8.75 1.36
CA ALA A 281 -16.33 10.06 1.95
C ALA A 281 -15.90 10.12 3.43
N CYS A 282 -16.22 9.11 4.23
CA CYS A 282 -15.76 8.98 5.62
C CYS A 282 -14.23 9.02 5.71
N VAL A 283 -13.54 8.19 4.92
CA VAL A 283 -12.08 8.10 4.99
C VAL A 283 -11.40 9.36 4.49
N VAL A 284 -11.85 9.92 3.35
CA VAL A 284 -11.29 11.18 2.81
C VAL A 284 -11.49 12.33 3.79
N THR A 285 -12.67 12.44 4.40
CA THR A 285 -12.94 13.43 5.45
C THR A 285 -11.99 13.25 6.64
N GLY A 286 -11.78 12.01 7.08
CA GLY A 286 -10.80 11.68 8.12
C GLY A 286 -9.37 12.12 7.75
N ILE A 287 -8.91 11.86 6.54
CA ILE A 287 -7.58 12.27 6.05
C ILE A 287 -7.46 13.79 6.05
N VAL A 288 -8.46 14.51 5.53
CA VAL A 288 -8.47 15.97 5.49
C VAL A 288 -8.40 16.53 6.90
N LEU A 289 -9.23 16.05 7.84
CA LEU A 289 -9.24 16.49 9.23
C LEU A 289 -7.87 16.25 9.92
N ALA A 290 -7.26 15.10 9.70
CA ALA A 290 -5.94 14.79 10.24
C ALA A 290 -4.85 15.72 9.67
N SER A 291 -4.99 16.14 8.41
CA SER A 291 -4.01 16.96 7.68
C SER A 291 -4.10 18.45 7.99
N LEU A 292 -5.20 18.93 8.57
CA LEU A 292 -5.36 20.32 8.93
C LEU A 292 -4.38 20.72 10.05
N ARG A 293 -3.57 21.76 9.81
CA ARG A 293 -2.62 22.26 10.80
C ARG A 293 -3.33 22.74 12.06
N VAL A 294 -2.93 22.27 13.22
CA VAL A 294 -3.18 22.94 14.48
C VAL A 294 -2.37 24.23 14.46
N LYS A 295 -3.00 25.41 14.43
CA LYS A 295 -2.32 26.65 14.80
C LYS A 295 -1.78 26.44 16.22
N ARG A 296 -0.46 26.26 16.37
CA ARG A 296 0.16 26.33 17.69
C ARG A 296 -0.18 27.73 18.23
N ALA A 297 -0.84 27.79 19.39
CA ALA A 297 -0.91 29.01 20.14
C ALA A 297 0.52 29.52 20.35
N PRO A 298 0.79 30.84 20.19
CA PRO A 298 2.09 31.38 20.50
C PRO A 298 2.41 30.99 21.96
N ALA A 299 3.61 30.41 22.18
CA ALA A 299 4.07 30.16 23.53
C ALA A 299 4.02 31.50 24.29
N ALA A 300 3.23 31.53 25.35
CA ALA A 300 3.23 32.70 26.25
C ALA A 300 4.68 32.92 26.68
N ALA A 301 5.24 34.06 26.27
CA ALA A 301 6.53 34.50 26.73
C ALA A 301 6.41 34.74 28.24
N SER A 302 7.02 33.88 29.01
CA SER A 302 7.31 34.05 30.44
C SER A 302 8.74 34.52 30.64
#